data_32a96a643378e740a40125a99741e286
#
_entry.id   32a96a643378e740a40125a99741e286
#
_cell.length_a   1.000
_cell.length_b   1.000
_cell.length_c   1.000
_cell.angle_alpha   90.00
_cell.angle_beta   90.00
_cell.angle_gamma   90.00
#
_symmetry.space_group_name_H-M   'P 1'
#
loop_
_entity.id
_entity.type
_entity.pdbx_description
1 polymer ?
#
loop_
_entity_poly.entity_id
_entity_poly.type
_entity_poly.pdbx_seq_one_letter_code
_entity_poly.pdbx_strand_id
1 'polypeptide(L)'
;MNANMSRRFAGLLLAAVLALPGAALAAGLELKSEALQDVAVKGKDGKVQKKRQAVTNAVPGSEIIYVITYRNGGAKPAADVVINNPVPPQMVYVAGSAEGAGTRAEVSVDGGKQFGALEALQVKGADGKPRAARAEDVTHLRWTVQTAIAPGKEGSVTYRALVR
;
A
#
# COMPACT_ATOMS: atom_id res chain seq x y z
N MET A 1 -32.95 -28.06 -26.43
CA MET A 1 -32.10 -28.43 -25.27
C MET A 1 -30.91 -27.52 -25.29
N ASN A 2 -30.96 -26.40 -24.58
CA ASN A 2 -29.92 -25.40 -24.55
C ASN A 2 -29.30 -25.38 -23.14
N ALA A 3 -28.08 -25.88 -23.06
CA ALA A 3 -27.29 -25.87 -21.82
C ALA A 3 -26.63 -24.50 -21.64
N ASN A 4 -27.17 -23.72 -20.72
CA ASN A 4 -26.55 -22.49 -20.21
C ASN A 4 -25.35 -22.85 -19.35
N MET A 5 -24.16 -22.67 -19.88
CA MET A 5 -22.91 -22.84 -19.15
C MET A 5 -22.49 -21.49 -18.55
N SER A 6 -22.99 -21.20 -17.35
CA SER A 6 -22.58 -20.06 -16.54
C SER A 6 -21.14 -20.28 -16.06
N ARG A 7 -20.19 -19.61 -16.73
CA ARG A 7 -18.78 -19.55 -16.29
C ARG A 7 -18.67 -18.70 -15.02
N ARG A 8 -18.62 -19.38 -13.90
CA ARG A 8 -18.24 -18.77 -12.61
C ARG A 8 -16.74 -18.52 -12.66
N PHE A 9 -16.33 -17.27 -12.87
CA PHE A 9 -14.97 -16.85 -12.62
C PHE A 9 -14.77 -16.81 -11.10
N ALA A 10 -14.20 -17.86 -10.56
CA ALA A 10 -13.65 -17.86 -9.21
C ALA A 10 -12.35 -17.06 -9.27
N GLY A 11 -12.43 -15.80 -8.88
CA GLY A 11 -11.24 -14.93 -8.70
C GLY A 11 -10.44 -15.43 -7.51
N LEU A 12 -9.40 -16.22 -7.79
CA LEU A 12 -8.40 -16.62 -6.80
C LEU A 12 -7.51 -15.40 -6.52
N LEU A 13 -7.83 -14.61 -5.50
CA LEU A 13 -6.94 -13.60 -4.93
C LEU A 13 -5.86 -14.34 -4.15
N LEU A 14 -4.81 -14.74 -4.87
CA LEU A 14 -3.58 -15.22 -4.28
C LEU A 14 -2.89 -14.02 -3.63
N ALA A 15 -2.92 -13.93 -2.30
CA ALA A 15 -2.08 -13.04 -1.54
C ALA A 15 -0.63 -13.49 -1.73
N ALA A 16 -0.01 -13.04 -2.82
CA ALA A 16 1.41 -13.25 -3.06
C ALA A 16 2.18 -12.38 -2.07
N VAL A 17 2.65 -12.99 -0.99
CA VAL A 17 3.75 -12.47 -0.20
C VAL A 17 4.98 -12.56 -1.10
N LEU A 18 5.26 -11.49 -1.85
CA LEU A 18 6.51 -11.35 -2.59
C LEU A 18 7.62 -11.07 -1.57
N ALA A 19 8.35 -12.11 -1.23
CA ALA A 19 9.66 -11.98 -0.60
C ALA A 19 10.61 -11.34 -1.64
N LEU A 20 10.85 -10.04 -1.52
CA LEU A 20 11.85 -9.32 -2.30
C LEU A 20 13.23 -9.58 -1.68
N PRO A 21 14.23 -10.07 -2.45
CA PRO A 21 15.60 -10.09 -1.99
C PRO A 21 16.18 -8.68 -2.08
N GLY A 22 16.66 -8.11 -0.97
CA GLY A 22 17.56 -6.98 -1.03
C GLY A 22 17.34 -5.77 -0.13
N ALA A 23 16.43 -5.80 0.86
CA ALA A 23 16.57 -4.89 1.99
C ALA A 23 17.23 -5.67 3.12
N ALA A 24 18.38 -5.22 3.62
CA ALA A 24 18.90 -5.66 4.90
C ALA A 24 17.88 -5.20 5.95
N LEU A 25 16.90 -6.04 6.24
CA LEU A 25 16.04 -5.88 7.40
C LEU A 25 17.00 -5.85 8.60
N ALA A 26 17.01 -4.74 9.34
CA ALA A 26 17.69 -4.71 10.61
C ALA A 26 17.26 -5.97 11.38
N ALA A 27 18.22 -6.79 11.81
CA ALA A 27 17.95 -8.08 12.43
C ALA A 27 16.91 -7.90 13.55
N GLY A 28 15.70 -8.43 13.34
CA GLY A 28 14.59 -8.32 14.29
C GLY A 28 13.44 -7.38 13.89
N LEU A 29 13.45 -6.74 12.72
CA LEU A 29 12.30 -5.97 12.26
C LEU A 29 11.24 -6.91 11.64
N GLU A 30 10.05 -6.91 12.20
CA GLU A 30 8.88 -7.65 11.73
C GLU A 30 7.95 -6.71 10.97
N LEU A 31 7.45 -7.16 9.81
CA LEU A 31 6.51 -6.41 8.99
C LEU A 31 5.24 -7.24 8.78
N LYS A 32 4.08 -6.60 8.92
CA LYS A 32 2.76 -7.18 8.61
C LYS A 32 2.00 -6.21 7.72
N SER A 33 1.49 -6.69 6.59
CA SER A 33 0.66 -5.89 5.68
C SER A 33 -0.76 -6.42 5.67
N GLU A 34 -1.73 -5.50 5.73
CA GLU A 34 -3.16 -5.80 5.66
C GLU A 34 -3.82 -4.90 4.61
N ALA A 35 -4.75 -5.48 3.84
CA ALA A 35 -5.61 -4.75 2.92
C ALA A 35 -7.01 -4.65 3.52
N LEU A 36 -7.47 -3.43 3.73
CA LEU A 36 -8.75 -3.11 4.37
C LEU A 36 -9.63 -2.30 3.44
N GLN A 37 -10.93 -2.33 3.67
CA GLN A 37 -11.92 -1.47 2.99
C GLN A 37 -12.92 -0.92 3.99
N ASP A 38 -13.40 0.29 3.74
CA ASP A 38 -14.47 0.88 4.51
C ASP A 38 -15.81 0.53 3.84
N VAL A 39 -16.65 -0.25 4.52
CA VAL A 39 -17.98 -0.64 4.04
C VAL A 39 -19.06 0.10 4.82
N ALA A 40 -20.11 0.50 4.10
CA ALA A 40 -21.29 1.09 4.71
C ALA A 40 -22.11 -0.02 5.40
N VAL A 41 -22.29 0.07 6.71
CA VAL A 41 -23.13 -0.84 7.48
C VAL A 41 -24.25 -0.05 8.13
N LYS A 42 -25.47 -0.62 8.13
CA LYS A 42 -26.61 -0.01 8.83
C LYS A 42 -26.54 -0.40 10.31
N GLY A 43 -26.39 0.58 11.18
CA GLY A 43 -26.41 0.38 12.63
C GLY A 43 -27.80 -0.05 13.13
N LYS A 44 -27.88 -0.48 14.39
CA LYS A 44 -29.16 -0.83 15.04
C LYS A 44 -30.11 0.38 15.18
N ASP A 45 -29.55 1.57 15.16
CA ASP A 45 -30.27 2.86 15.15
C ASP A 45 -30.74 3.30 13.77
N GLY A 46 -30.55 2.47 12.74
CA GLY A 46 -30.92 2.76 11.35
C GLY A 46 -29.93 3.68 10.61
N LYS A 47 -28.94 4.24 11.28
CA LYS A 47 -27.93 5.12 10.67
C LYS A 47 -26.88 4.32 9.93
N VAL A 48 -26.42 4.85 8.79
CA VAL A 48 -25.30 4.27 8.03
C VAL A 48 -23.99 4.71 8.68
N GLN A 49 -23.16 3.73 9.03
CA GLN A 49 -21.82 3.93 9.58
C GLN A 49 -20.79 3.27 8.66
N LYS A 50 -19.62 3.85 8.53
CA LYS A 50 -18.49 3.21 7.86
C LYS A 50 -17.80 2.26 8.85
N LYS A 51 -17.67 0.99 8.47
CA LYS A 51 -16.93 -0.01 9.23
C LYS A 51 -15.74 -0.49 8.40
N ARG A 52 -14.54 -0.39 8.97
CA ARG A 52 -13.32 -0.92 8.37
C ARG A 52 -13.22 -2.41 8.58
N GLN A 53 -12.97 -3.15 7.51
CA GLN A 53 -12.82 -4.61 7.53
C GLN A 53 -11.82 -5.08 6.48
N ALA A 54 -11.35 -6.33 6.62
CA ALA A 54 -10.50 -6.95 5.62
C ALA A 54 -11.21 -7.00 4.26
N VAL A 55 -10.44 -6.83 3.18
CA VAL A 55 -10.97 -6.93 1.82
C VAL A 55 -11.36 -8.37 1.55
N THR A 56 -12.64 -8.60 1.25
CA THR A 56 -13.16 -9.91 0.84
C THR A 56 -13.52 -9.94 -0.64
N ASN A 57 -13.89 -8.80 -1.19
CA ASN A 57 -14.22 -8.64 -2.60
C ASN A 57 -13.90 -7.20 -3.02
N ALA A 58 -13.11 -7.04 -4.06
CA ALA A 58 -12.75 -5.74 -4.61
C ALA A 58 -13.19 -5.70 -6.08
N VAL A 59 -13.95 -4.67 -6.44
CA VAL A 59 -14.40 -4.43 -7.82
C VAL A 59 -13.72 -3.15 -8.34
N PRO A 60 -13.62 -2.95 -9.66
CA PRO A 60 -13.11 -1.71 -10.22
C PRO A 60 -13.75 -0.48 -9.58
N GLY A 61 -12.93 0.50 -9.20
CA GLY A 61 -13.34 1.69 -8.46
C GLY A 61 -13.37 1.53 -6.93
N SER A 62 -13.22 0.32 -6.38
CA SER A 62 -13.10 0.14 -4.93
C SER A 62 -11.85 0.80 -4.37
N GLU A 63 -11.98 1.54 -3.26
CA GLU A 63 -10.84 2.06 -2.52
C GLU A 63 -10.37 1.02 -1.49
N ILE A 64 -9.10 0.68 -1.55
CA ILE A 64 -8.43 -0.24 -0.64
C ILE A 64 -7.44 0.55 0.21
N ILE A 65 -7.48 0.32 1.52
CA ILE A 65 -6.58 0.91 2.50
C ILE A 65 -5.55 -0.15 2.88
N TYR A 66 -4.31 0.11 2.53
CA TYR A 66 -3.19 -0.73 2.94
C TYR A 66 -2.62 -0.21 4.26
N VAL A 67 -2.49 -1.12 5.23
CA VAL A 67 -1.87 -0.83 6.53
C VAL A 67 -0.66 -1.74 6.67
N ILE A 68 0.51 -1.14 6.86
CA ILE A 68 1.76 -1.85 7.08
C ILE A 68 2.20 -1.57 8.51
N THR A 69 2.09 -2.56 9.36
CA THR A 69 2.59 -2.52 10.74
C THR A 69 4.03 -3.00 10.76
N TYR A 70 4.88 -2.28 11.45
CA TYR A 70 6.27 -2.66 11.69
C TYR A 70 6.53 -2.73 13.18
N ARG A 71 7.33 -3.71 13.63
CA ARG A 71 7.67 -3.93 15.03
C ARG A 71 9.14 -4.29 15.15
N ASN A 72 9.82 -3.69 16.11
CA ASN A 72 11.16 -4.12 16.48
C ASN A 72 11.08 -5.30 17.47
N GLY A 73 11.21 -6.52 16.96
CA GLY A 73 11.32 -7.75 17.76
C GLY A 73 12.74 -8.03 18.27
N GLY A 74 13.73 -7.22 17.88
CA GLY A 74 15.11 -7.35 18.31
C GLY A 74 15.38 -6.79 19.72
N ALA A 75 16.58 -7.02 20.24
CA ALA A 75 17.00 -6.59 21.57
C ALA A 75 17.63 -5.17 21.59
N LYS A 76 17.87 -4.56 20.44
CA LYS A 76 18.47 -3.22 20.29
C LYS A 76 17.55 -2.28 19.54
N PRO A 77 17.64 -0.95 19.78
CA PRO A 77 16.91 0.01 18.95
C PRO A 77 17.25 -0.15 17.47
N ALA A 78 16.24 -0.14 16.60
CA ALA A 78 16.39 -0.17 15.16
C ALA A 78 16.36 1.28 14.64
N ALA A 79 17.50 1.76 14.15
CA ALA A 79 17.63 3.06 13.51
C ALA A 79 17.55 2.94 11.98
N ASP A 80 17.36 4.07 11.31
CA ASP A 80 17.38 4.18 9.84
C ASP A 80 16.43 3.21 9.12
N VAL A 81 15.29 2.94 9.76
CA VAL A 81 14.29 2.01 9.21
C VAL A 81 13.60 2.64 8.01
N VAL A 82 13.68 1.93 6.88
CA VAL A 82 13.04 2.31 5.62
C VAL A 82 12.06 1.20 5.22
N ILE A 83 10.80 1.58 5.00
CA ILE A 83 9.74 0.68 4.57
C ILE A 83 9.44 1.00 3.10
N ASN A 84 9.71 0.04 2.22
CA ASN A 84 9.37 0.13 0.81
C ASN A 84 8.17 -0.77 0.53
N ASN A 85 7.20 -0.28 -0.24
CA ASN A 85 6.02 -1.05 -0.63
C ASN A 85 5.68 -0.81 -2.10
N PRO A 86 5.63 -1.86 -2.94
CA PRO A 86 5.14 -1.72 -4.30
C PRO A 86 3.63 -1.45 -4.31
N VAL A 87 3.16 -0.61 -5.22
CA VAL A 87 1.74 -0.47 -5.54
C VAL A 87 1.37 -1.60 -6.51
N PRO A 88 0.38 -2.44 -6.20
CA PRO A 88 0.00 -3.54 -7.10
C PRO A 88 -0.38 -3.01 -8.50
N PRO A 89 -0.02 -3.70 -9.60
CA PRO A 89 -0.24 -3.22 -10.98
C PRO A 89 -1.70 -2.88 -11.32
N GLN A 90 -2.65 -3.60 -10.69
CA GLN A 90 -4.10 -3.38 -10.85
C GLN A 90 -4.65 -2.24 -10.00
N MET A 91 -3.78 -1.53 -9.27
CA MET A 91 -4.17 -0.45 -8.37
C MET A 91 -3.65 0.89 -8.87
N VAL A 92 -4.36 1.97 -8.51
CA VAL A 92 -3.90 3.35 -8.67
C VAL A 92 -3.75 3.98 -7.30
N TYR A 93 -2.57 4.46 -6.98
CA TYR A 93 -2.31 5.18 -5.74
C TYR A 93 -3.22 6.41 -5.61
N VAL A 94 -3.77 6.65 -4.43
CA VAL A 94 -4.49 7.89 -4.13
C VAL A 94 -3.49 8.93 -3.63
N ALA A 95 -3.25 9.97 -4.41
CA ALA A 95 -2.27 11.00 -4.09
C ALA A 95 -2.49 11.61 -2.70
N GLY A 96 -1.41 11.81 -1.95
CA GLY A 96 -1.45 12.38 -0.60
C GLY A 96 -1.98 11.42 0.49
N SER A 97 -2.27 10.16 0.17
CA SER A 97 -2.80 9.19 1.15
C SER A 97 -1.73 8.39 1.89
N ALA A 98 -0.46 8.59 1.57
CA ALA A 98 0.64 7.92 2.26
C ALA A 98 0.92 8.62 3.60
N GLU A 99 0.62 7.95 4.70
CA GLU A 99 0.71 8.49 6.05
C GLU A 99 1.48 7.54 6.98
N GLY A 100 2.03 8.09 8.07
CA GLY A 100 2.69 7.34 9.15
C GLY A 100 3.25 8.29 10.18
N ALA A 101 2.90 8.09 11.45
CA ALA A 101 3.40 8.93 12.54
C ALA A 101 4.93 8.84 12.65
N GLY A 102 5.63 9.98 12.67
CA GLY A 102 7.09 10.04 12.76
C GLY A 102 7.81 9.47 11.55
N THR A 103 7.16 9.46 10.37
CA THR A 103 7.77 9.01 9.12
C THR A 103 7.74 10.11 8.06
N ARG A 104 8.63 10.00 7.09
CA ARG A 104 8.59 10.78 5.84
C ARG A 104 8.20 9.84 4.71
N ALA A 105 7.09 10.15 4.04
CA ALA A 105 6.61 9.39 2.89
C ALA A 105 7.12 10.00 1.58
N GLU A 106 7.53 9.14 0.64
CA GLU A 106 7.96 9.48 -0.71
C GLU A 106 7.40 8.45 -1.69
N VAL A 107 7.27 8.81 -2.95
CA VAL A 107 6.81 7.92 -4.01
C VAL A 107 7.87 7.70 -5.07
N SER A 108 7.75 6.62 -5.83
CA SER A 108 8.57 6.34 -7.01
C SER A 108 7.68 6.02 -8.20
N VAL A 109 8.11 6.42 -9.40
CA VAL A 109 7.43 6.20 -10.68
C VAL A 109 8.27 5.37 -11.66
N ASP A 110 9.44 4.88 -11.22
CA ASP A 110 10.44 4.19 -12.04
C ASP A 110 10.83 2.81 -11.48
N GLY A 111 9.90 2.17 -10.76
CA GLY A 111 10.12 0.84 -10.19
C GLY A 111 10.94 0.84 -8.90
N GLY A 112 10.89 1.93 -8.13
CA GLY A 112 11.59 2.03 -6.85
C GLY A 112 13.06 2.42 -6.94
N LYS A 113 13.50 2.99 -8.08
CA LYS A 113 14.90 3.44 -8.27
C LYS A 113 15.12 4.83 -7.69
N GLN A 114 14.21 5.77 -7.96
CA GLN A 114 14.23 7.11 -7.42
C GLN A 114 12.96 7.39 -6.63
N PHE A 115 13.10 8.08 -5.51
CA PHE A 115 11.99 8.46 -4.65
C PHE A 115 11.99 9.96 -4.40
N GLY A 116 10.80 10.54 -4.27
CA GLY A 116 10.60 11.95 -4.01
C GLY A 116 9.13 12.30 -3.78
N ALA A 117 8.86 13.60 -3.64
CA ALA A 117 7.49 14.10 -3.67
C ALA A 117 6.91 13.92 -5.08
N LEU A 118 5.64 13.52 -5.19
CA LEU A 118 5.01 13.22 -6.49
C LEU A 118 5.15 14.38 -7.48
N GLU A 119 4.99 15.60 -6.99
CA GLU A 119 5.02 16.83 -7.78
C GLU A 119 6.43 17.15 -8.37
N ALA A 120 7.48 16.58 -7.77
CA ALA A 120 8.86 16.74 -8.22
C ALA A 120 9.30 15.68 -9.22
N LEU A 121 8.50 14.63 -9.41
CA LEU A 121 8.85 13.51 -10.28
C LEU A 121 8.33 13.72 -11.70
N GLN A 122 9.05 13.15 -12.65
CA GLN A 122 8.70 13.18 -14.06
C GLN A 122 8.69 11.76 -14.64
N VAL A 123 7.82 11.55 -15.61
CA VAL A 123 7.76 10.32 -16.42
C VAL A 123 7.82 10.67 -17.90
N LYS A 124 8.18 9.70 -18.72
CA LYS A 124 8.17 9.85 -20.17
C LYS A 124 6.74 9.72 -20.68
N GLY A 125 6.22 10.75 -21.33
CA GLY A 125 4.90 10.73 -21.97
C GLY A 125 4.85 9.82 -23.19
N ALA A 126 3.65 9.60 -23.74
CA ALA A 126 3.44 8.80 -24.95
C ALA A 126 4.15 9.38 -26.18
N ASP A 127 4.34 10.71 -26.21
CA ASP A 127 5.09 11.43 -27.25
C ASP A 127 6.61 11.41 -27.03
N GLY A 128 7.07 10.68 -26.01
CA GLY A 128 8.47 10.57 -25.65
C GLY A 128 9.05 11.74 -24.85
N LYS A 129 8.25 12.79 -24.60
CA LYS A 129 8.70 13.97 -23.83
C LYS A 129 8.46 13.78 -22.33
N PRO A 130 9.28 14.42 -21.48
CA PRO A 130 9.03 14.44 -20.05
C PRO A 130 7.69 15.12 -19.72
N ARG A 131 6.91 14.54 -18.82
CA ARG A 131 5.73 15.16 -18.21
C ARG A 131 5.76 14.99 -16.70
N ALA A 132 5.06 15.85 -15.98
CA ALA A 132 4.84 15.67 -14.55
C ALA A 132 4.21 14.30 -14.25
N ALA A 133 4.69 13.66 -13.21
CA ALA A 133 4.13 12.40 -12.74
C ALA A 133 2.75 12.61 -12.11
N ARG A 134 1.90 11.59 -12.21
CA ARG A 134 0.55 11.54 -11.66
C ARG A 134 0.41 10.33 -10.75
N ALA A 135 -0.67 10.26 -9.99
CA ALA A 135 -0.95 9.15 -9.09
C ALA A 135 -0.94 7.77 -9.80
N GLU A 136 -1.40 7.71 -11.04
CA GLU A 136 -1.41 6.50 -11.87
C GLU A 136 -0.03 5.99 -12.29
N ASP A 137 0.99 6.85 -12.21
CA ASP A 137 2.39 6.50 -12.55
C ASP A 137 3.14 5.93 -11.34
N VAL A 138 2.59 6.07 -10.13
CA VAL A 138 3.26 5.63 -8.90
C VAL A 138 3.35 4.10 -8.88
N THR A 139 4.56 3.61 -8.74
CA THR A 139 4.88 2.18 -8.70
C THR A 139 5.28 1.70 -7.31
N HIS A 140 5.86 2.59 -6.49
CA HIS A 140 6.31 2.25 -5.13
C HIS A 140 6.10 3.43 -4.19
N LEU A 141 5.95 3.08 -2.93
CA LEU A 141 5.92 4.00 -1.79
C LEU A 141 7.09 3.68 -0.87
N ARG A 142 7.65 4.72 -0.25
CA ARG A 142 8.71 4.58 0.73
C ARG A 142 8.40 5.44 1.94
N TRP A 143 8.53 4.87 3.14
CA TRP A 143 8.51 5.61 4.40
C TRP A 143 9.86 5.46 5.09
N THR A 144 10.45 6.60 5.46
CA THR A 144 11.64 6.64 6.30
C THR A 144 11.20 6.98 7.72
N VAL A 145 11.43 6.07 8.66
CA VAL A 145 11.14 6.29 10.09
C VAL A 145 12.18 7.24 10.65
N GLN A 146 11.73 8.37 11.21
CA GLN A 146 12.64 9.47 11.60
C GLN A 146 13.32 9.27 12.97
N THR A 147 12.81 8.34 13.78
CA THR A 147 13.35 8.02 15.09
C THR A 147 13.60 6.53 15.24
N ALA A 148 14.63 6.16 16.01
CA ALA A 148 14.92 4.77 16.27
C ALA A 148 13.74 4.06 16.98
N ILE A 149 13.40 2.88 16.52
CA ILE A 149 12.33 2.05 17.10
C ILE A 149 12.93 1.23 18.25
N ALA A 150 12.53 1.52 19.48
CA ALA A 150 13.00 0.77 20.63
C ALA A 150 12.55 -0.70 20.59
N PRO A 151 13.27 -1.63 21.27
CA PRO A 151 12.88 -3.03 21.37
C PRO A 151 11.42 -3.20 21.81
N GLY A 152 10.68 -4.07 21.12
CA GLY A 152 9.27 -4.37 21.38
C GLY A 152 8.29 -3.29 20.95
N LYS A 153 8.75 -2.12 20.46
CA LYS A 153 7.88 -1.06 19.96
C LYS A 153 7.47 -1.32 18.53
N GLU A 154 6.27 -0.82 18.19
CA GLU A 154 5.68 -0.92 16.87
C GLU A 154 5.17 0.43 16.38
N GLY A 155 4.97 0.52 15.08
CA GLY A 155 4.31 1.62 14.42
C GLY A 155 3.62 1.14 13.15
N SER A 156 2.91 2.03 12.47
CA SER A 156 2.26 1.70 11.22
C SER A 156 2.36 2.84 10.22
N VAL A 157 2.39 2.46 8.95
CA VAL A 157 2.23 3.35 7.81
C VAL A 157 1.04 2.87 6.98
N THR A 158 0.38 3.81 6.31
CA THR A 158 -0.81 3.51 5.51
C THR A 158 -0.76 4.22 4.17
N TYR A 159 -1.48 3.68 3.20
CA TYR A 159 -1.82 4.38 1.96
C TYR A 159 -3.13 3.84 1.40
N ARG A 160 -3.73 4.58 0.47
CA ARG A 160 -4.93 4.17 -0.24
C ARG A 160 -4.64 3.98 -1.72
N ALA A 161 -5.36 3.04 -2.32
CA ALA A 161 -5.31 2.82 -3.74
C ALA A 161 -6.69 2.39 -4.27
N LEU A 162 -6.98 2.76 -5.51
CA LEU A 162 -8.20 2.41 -6.23
C LEU A 162 -7.95 1.20 -7.11
N VAL A 163 -8.88 0.27 -7.16
CA VAL A 163 -8.88 -0.85 -8.12
C VAL A 163 -9.18 -0.32 -9.52
N ARG A 164 -8.36 -0.69 -10.51
CA ARG A 164 -8.56 -0.36 -11.94
C ARG A 164 -9.69 -1.15 -12.57
#